data_8ae1cafe5fbab61cba40700c8770aa46
#
_entry.id   8ae1cafe5fbab61cba40700c8770aa46
#
_cell.length_a   1.000
_cell.length_b   1.000
_cell.length_c   1.000
_cell.angle_alpha   90.00
_cell.angle_beta   90.00
_cell.angle_gamma   90.00
#
_symmetry.space_group_name_H-M   'P 1'
#
loop_
_entity.id
_entity.type
_entity.pdbx_description
1 polymer ?
#
loop_
_entity_poly.entity_id
_entity_poly.type
_entity_poly.pdbx_seq_one_letter_code
_entity_poly.pdbx_strand_id
1 'polypeptide(L)'
;LPVLVTSNIRDGELRKLSTWTAHKEAVALVDNVYHRISKVDKDNQLITLTDSEGKERYISPREASAEGVTLYRQEKITVSQGDRMRFSKSDLERGYVANSIWEVQSVSGDSVTLSDGKLTRTLTPKADQAQQHIDLAYAITAHGAQGASEPYAIALEGVAGGREQMASFESAYVALSRMKQHVQVYTDSREGWIKAIKHSPEKATAHDILEPRNDRAVKSADLLFGRARPLDETAAGRAALQQSGLAQGNSP
;
A
#
# COMPACT_ATOMS: atom_id res chain seq x y z
N LEU A 1 -9.78 -19.28 -1.08
CA LEU A 1 -10.72 -18.27 -1.54
C LEU A 1 -10.15 -17.56 -2.76
N PRO A 2 -10.97 -17.18 -3.77
CA PRO A 2 -10.55 -16.29 -4.83
C PRO A 2 -10.42 -14.86 -4.30
N VAL A 3 -9.39 -14.14 -4.75
CA VAL A 3 -9.13 -12.75 -4.39
C VAL A 3 -8.75 -11.93 -5.62
N LEU A 4 -9.03 -10.64 -5.58
CA LEU A 4 -8.67 -9.68 -6.62
C LEU A 4 -7.50 -8.82 -6.15
N VAL A 5 -6.37 -8.93 -6.84
CA VAL A 5 -5.15 -8.17 -6.58
C VAL A 5 -4.97 -7.13 -7.69
N THR A 6 -4.82 -5.86 -7.33
CA THR A 6 -4.62 -4.81 -8.33
C THR A 6 -3.36 -5.08 -9.17
N SER A 7 -3.47 -4.90 -10.47
CA SER A 7 -2.34 -5.04 -11.40
C SER A 7 -1.44 -3.80 -11.40
N ASN A 8 -1.79 -2.73 -10.68
CA ASN A 8 -1.04 -1.46 -10.56
C ASN A 8 -0.64 -0.85 -11.93
N ILE A 9 -1.50 -1.00 -12.92
CA ILE A 9 -1.29 -0.47 -14.27
C ILE A 9 -1.61 1.02 -14.27
N ARG A 10 -0.69 1.83 -14.78
CA ARG A 10 -0.86 3.29 -14.86
C ARG A 10 -1.76 3.66 -16.05
N ASP A 11 -2.42 4.81 -15.97
CA ASP A 11 -3.33 5.31 -17.04
C ASP A 11 -2.65 5.36 -18.42
N GLY A 12 -1.37 5.77 -18.46
CA GLY A 12 -0.60 5.79 -19.70
C GLY A 12 -0.34 4.40 -20.31
N GLU A 13 -0.34 3.36 -19.48
CA GLU A 13 -0.19 1.97 -19.93
C GLU A 13 -1.53 1.40 -20.39
N LEU A 14 -2.64 1.76 -19.74
CA LEU A 14 -4.00 1.38 -20.15
C LEU A 14 -4.33 1.85 -21.57
N ARG A 15 -3.73 2.95 -22.03
CA ARG A 15 -3.88 3.46 -23.41
C ARG A 15 -3.22 2.60 -24.48
N LYS A 16 -2.41 1.62 -24.07
CA LYS A 16 -1.71 0.72 -25.01
C LYS A 16 -2.45 -0.60 -25.12
N LEU A 17 -2.82 -0.99 -26.33
CA LEU A 17 -3.47 -2.27 -26.57
C LEU A 17 -2.61 -3.47 -26.16
N SER A 18 -1.27 -3.33 -26.20
CA SER A 18 -0.33 -4.35 -25.73
C SER A 18 -0.52 -4.69 -24.25
N THR A 19 -0.87 -3.72 -23.42
CA THR A 19 -1.17 -3.93 -21.99
C THR A 19 -2.37 -4.86 -21.84
N TRP A 20 -3.44 -4.63 -22.59
CA TRP A 20 -4.64 -5.46 -22.56
C TRP A 20 -4.37 -6.88 -23.07
N THR A 21 -3.52 -7.00 -24.09
CA THR A 21 -3.10 -8.32 -24.60
C THR A 21 -2.29 -9.09 -23.56
N ALA A 22 -1.42 -8.41 -22.83
CA ALA A 22 -0.60 -9.01 -21.78
C ALA A 22 -1.44 -9.41 -20.53
N HIS A 23 -2.54 -8.70 -20.30
CA HIS A 23 -3.43 -8.90 -19.13
C HIS A 23 -4.82 -9.46 -19.51
N LYS A 24 -4.92 -10.25 -20.56
CA LYS A 24 -6.20 -10.79 -21.07
C LYS A 24 -6.98 -11.62 -20.06
N GLU A 25 -6.31 -12.19 -19.06
CA GLU A 25 -6.94 -12.96 -17.97
C GLU A 25 -7.35 -12.08 -16.78
N ALA A 26 -7.12 -10.77 -16.87
CA ALA A 26 -7.48 -9.84 -15.79
C ALA A 26 -8.99 -9.60 -15.73
N VAL A 27 -9.45 -9.26 -14.54
CA VAL A 27 -10.79 -8.73 -14.31
C VAL A 27 -10.72 -7.21 -14.43
N ALA A 28 -11.52 -6.63 -15.32
CA ALA A 28 -11.66 -5.20 -15.48
C ALA A 28 -12.83 -4.66 -14.65
N LEU A 29 -12.60 -3.66 -13.83
CA LEU A 29 -13.63 -2.93 -13.11
C LEU A 29 -13.90 -1.61 -13.81
N VAL A 30 -15.14 -1.43 -14.27
CA VAL A 30 -15.63 -0.25 -14.98
C VAL A 30 -16.97 0.13 -14.38
N ASP A 31 -17.15 1.39 -14.01
CA ASP A 31 -18.42 1.89 -13.42
C ASP A 31 -18.96 0.99 -12.29
N ASN A 32 -18.07 0.48 -11.44
CA ASN A 32 -18.37 -0.45 -10.35
C ASN A 32 -18.90 -1.84 -10.78
N VAL A 33 -18.80 -2.18 -12.08
CA VAL A 33 -19.16 -3.49 -12.65
C VAL A 33 -17.91 -4.26 -13.03
N TYR A 34 -17.85 -5.53 -12.66
CA TYR A 34 -16.72 -6.43 -12.96
C TYR A 34 -16.94 -7.11 -14.30
N HIS A 35 -15.92 -7.08 -15.15
CA HIS A 35 -15.95 -7.65 -16.47
C HIS A 35 -14.73 -8.56 -16.68
N ARG A 36 -14.93 -9.63 -17.45
CA ARG A 36 -13.82 -10.37 -18.06
C ARG A 36 -13.44 -9.73 -19.38
N ILE A 37 -12.19 -9.80 -19.76
CA ILE A 37 -11.71 -9.38 -21.08
C ILE A 37 -11.97 -10.55 -22.05
N SER A 38 -12.99 -10.45 -22.90
CA SER A 38 -13.39 -11.53 -23.79
C SER A 38 -12.59 -11.53 -25.09
N LYS A 39 -12.27 -10.34 -25.61
CA LYS A 39 -11.52 -10.18 -26.85
C LYS A 39 -10.68 -8.90 -26.82
N VAL A 40 -9.49 -8.98 -27.41
CA VAL A 40 -8.65 -7.80 -27.72
C VAL A 40 -8.46 -7.79 -29.24
N ASP A 41 -9.13 -6.85 -29.91
CA ASP A 41 -9.13 -6.70 -31.35
C ASP A 41 -8.04 -5.70 -31.76
N LYS A 42 -6.98 -6.19 -32.38
CA LYS A 42 -5.83 -5.38 -32.79
C LYS A 42 -6.11 -4.49 -34.00
N ASP A 43 -6.95 -4.97 -34.90
CA ASP A 43 -7.22 -4.28 -36.15
C ASP A 43 -8.11 -3.07 -35.92
N ASN A 44 -9.13 -3.22 -35.08
CA ASN A 44 -10.07 -2.16 -34.71
C ASN A 44 -9.67 -1.38 -33.46
N GLN A 45 -8.58 -1.72 -32.78
CA GLN A 45 -8.13 -1.12 -31.52
C GLN A 45 -9.23 -1.14 -30.43
N LEU A 46 -9.97 -2.25 -30.33
CA LEU A 46 -11.11 -2.42 -29.42
C LEU A 46 -10.88 -3.58 -28.45
N ILE A 47 -11.43 -3.42 -27.27
CA ILE A 47 -11.48 -4.42 -26.22
C ILE A 47 -12.94 -4.75 -25.96
N THR A 48 -13.27 -6.04 -25.96
CA THR A 48 -14.60 -6.51 -25.58
C THR A 48 -14.55 -6.94 -24.11
N LEU A 49 -15.35 -6.31 -23.30
CA LEU A 49 -15.56 -6.59 -21.89
C LEU A 49 -16.92 -7.26 -21.72
N THR A 50 -16.97 -8.36 -20.96
CA THR A 50 -18.23 -9.09 -20.72
C THR A 50 -18.45 -9.19 -19.22
N ASP A 51 -19.61 -8.75 -18.74
CA ASP A 51 -19.99 -8.83 -17.34
C ASP A 51 -20.50 -10.24 -16.93
N SER A 52 -20.93 -10.41 -15.70
CA SER A 52 -21.43 -11.66 -15.16
C SER A 52 -22.76 -12.12 -15.80
N GLU A 53 -23.53 -11.21 -16.40
CA GLU A 53 -24.80 -11.49 -17.08
C GLU A 53 -24.59 -11.82 -18.57
N GLY A 54 -23.35 -11.73 -19.05
CA GLY A 54 -22.99 -11.97 -20.44
C GLY A 54 -23.17 -10.75 -21.36
N LYS A 55 -23.47 -9.57 -20.79
CA LYS A 55 -23.60 -8.34 -21.57
C LYS A 55 -22.21 -7.88 -21.99
N GLU A 56 -22.08 -7.58 -23.28
CA GLU A 56 -20.84 -7.11 -23.86
C GLU A 56 -20.78 -5.58 -23.91
N ARG A 57 -19.59 -5.06 -23.60
CA ARG A 57 -19.22 -3.66 -23.75
C ARG A 57 -17.95 -3.57 -24.61
N TYR A 58 -17.95 -2.68 -25.58
CA TYR A 58 -16.81 -2.40 -26.44
C TYR A 58 -16.18 -1.09 -26.02
N ILE A 59 -14.88 -1.08 -25.78
CA ILE A 59 -14.15 0.08 -25.31
C ILE A 59 -12.77 0.14 -25.98
N SER A 60 -12.33 1.34 -26.35
CA SER A 60 -10.97 1.54 -26.81
C SER A 60 -10.02 1.69 -25.62
N PRO A 61 -8.70 1.43 -25.79
CA PRO A 61 -7.71 1.68 -24.72
C PRO A 61 -7.70 3.12 -24.18
N ARG A 62 -8.04 4.10 -25.04
CA ARG A 62 -8.11 5.51 -24.63
C ARG A 62 -9.32 5.78 -23.76
N GLU A 63 -10.48 5.27 -24.13
CA GLU A 63 -11.71 5.37 -23.34
C GLU A 63 -11.53 4.67 -22.00
N ALA A 64 -10.95 3.47 -21.98
CA ALA A 64 -10.66 2.74 -20.75
C ALA A 64 -9.80 3.54 -19.78
N SER A 65 -8.78 4.24 -20.27
CA SER A 65 -7.96 5.16 -19.47
C SER A 65 -8.76 6.38 -18.98
N ALA A 66 -9.62 6.95 -19.81
CA ALA A 66 -10.42 8.11 -19.46
C ALA A 66 -11.52 7.80 -18.45
N GLU A 67 -12.10 6.62 -18.51
CA GLU A 67 -13.12 6.13 -17.58
C GLU A 67 -12.52 5.57 -16.27
N GLY A 68 -11.20 5.52 -16.13
CA GLY A 68 -10.53 5.07 -14.92
C GLY A 68 -10.67 3.56 -14.68
N VAL A 69 -10.66 2.77 -15.75
CA VAL A 69 -10.72 1.30 -15.65
C VAL A 69 -9.58 0.78 -14.80
N THR A 70 -9.89 -0.10 -13.86
CA THR A 70 -8.88 -0.77 -13.05
C THR A 70 -8.80 -2.25 -13.40
N LEU A 71 -7.60 -2.75 -13.65
CA LEU A 71 -7.37 -4.17 -13.92
C LEU A 71 -6.89 -4.90 -12.65
N TYR A 72 -7.50 -6.04 -12.39
CA TYR A 72 -7.18 -6.92 -11.26
C TYR A 72 -6.76 -8.30 -11.76
N ARG A 73 -5.74 -8.86 -11.13
CA ARG A 73 -5.43 -10.29 -11.28
C ARG A 73 -6.28 -11.07 -10.29
N GLN A 74 -6.82 -12.19 -10.76
CA GLN A 74 -7.49 -13.12 -9.87
C GLN A 74 -6.47 -14.11 -9.32
N GLU A 75 -6.37 -14.18 -8.01
CA GLU A 75 -5.48 -15.09 -7.29
C GLU A 75 -6.29 -15.96 -6.33
N LYS A 76 -5.65 -16.95 -5.73
CA LYS A 76 -6.25 -17.80 -4.69
C LYS A 76 -5.40 -17.74 -3.45
N ILE A 77 -6.05 -17.54 -2.32
CA ILE A 77 -5.41 -17.60 -1.00
C ILE A 77 -6.00 -18.75 -0.19
N THR A 78 -5.17 -19.36 0.65
CA THR A 78 -5.61 -20.32 1.65
C THR A 78 -5.89 -19.56 2.94
N VAL A 79 -7.05 -19.83 3.56
CA VAL A 79 -7.50 -19.15 4.75
C VAL A 79 -7.94 -20.20 5.77
N SER A 80 -7.54 -20.00 7.01
CA SER A 80 -7.87 -20.85 8.15
C SER A 80 -8.52 -20.03 9.27
N GLN A 81 -9.23 -20.70 10.16
CA GLN A 81 -9.74 -20.06 11.38
C GLN A 81 -8.59 -19.46 12.20
N GLY A 82 -8.79 -18.26 12.72
CA GLY A 82 -7.78 -17.49 13.46
C GLY A 82 -6.85 -16.63 12.58
N ASP A 83 -6.89 -16.78 11.24
CA ASP A 83 -6.15 -15.91 10.35
C ASP A 83 -6.65 -14.47 10.44
N ARG A 84 -5.75 -13.52 10.19
CA ARG A 84 -6.10 -12.10 10.05
C ARG A 84 -6.24 -11.75 8.59
N MET A 85 -7.35 -11.15 8.25
CA MET A 85 -7.67 -10.66 6.91
C MET A 85 -7.94 -9.16 6.92
N ARG A 86 -7.79 -8.53 5.77
CA ARG A 86 -8.13 -7.13 5.55
C ARG A 86 -8.91 -6.96 4.26
N PHE A 87 -9.72 -5.92 4.17
CA PHE A 87 -10.25 -5.48 2.89
C PHE A 87 -9.17 -4.69 2.14
N SER A 88 -8.96 -5.00 0.87
CA SER A 88 -8.00 -4.30 0.00
C SER A 88 -8.62 -3.10 -0.74
N LYS A 89 -9.95 -2.98 -0.74
CA LYS A 89 -10.72 -1.89 -1.35
C LYS A 89 -11.85 -1.48 -0.42
N SER A 90 -12.14 -0.17 -0.36
CA SER A 90 -13.34 0.34 0.33
C SER A 90 -14.59 0.14 -0.54
N ASP A 91 -15.67 -0.28 0.10
CA ASP A 91 -17.03 -0.32 -0.44
C ASP A 91 -17.96 0.13 0.69
N LEU A 92 -18.30 1.41 0.68
CA LEU A 92 -19.07 2.02 1.77
C LEU A 92 -20.51 1.53 1.82
N GLU A 93 -21.09 1.15 0.70
CA GLU A 93 -22.44 0.62 0.64
C GLU A 93 -22.53 -0.72 1.35
N ARG A 94 -21.51 -1.57 1.20
CA ARG A 94 -21.37 -2.84 1.93
C ARG A 94 -20.72 -2.67 3.31
N GLY A 95 -20.25 -1.48 3.64
CA GLY A 95 -19.54 -1.17 4.87
C GLY A 95 -18.16 -1.80 4.95
N TYR A 96 -17.50 -2.03 3.81
CA TYR A 96 -16.12 -2.49 3.76
C TYR A 96 -15.18 -1.28 3.77
N VAL A 97 -14.21 -1.30 4.67
CA VAL A 97 -13.20 -0.24 4.81
C VAL A 97 -11.83 -0.81 4.49
N ALA A 98 -11.17 -0.25 3.49
CA ALA A 98 -9.83 -0.68 3.10
C ALA A 98 -8.87 -0.64 4.28
N ASN A 99 -8.02 -1.66 4.38
CA ASN A 99 -7.06 -1.89 5.45
C ASN A 99 -7.66 -2.14 6.86
N SER A 100 -8.99 -2.22 7.01
CA SER A 100 -9.57 -2.72 8.25
C SER A 100 -9.24 -4.21 8.43
N ILE A 101 -8.79 -4.56 9.64
CA ILE A 101 -8.31 -5.91 9.97
C ILE A 101 -9.43 -6.68 10.66
N TRP A 102 -9.65 -7.90 10.22
CA TRP A 102 -10.68 -8.82 10.68
C TRP A 102 -10.07 -10.18 10.98
N GLU A 103 -10.55 -10.86 12.00
CA GLU A 103 -10.16 -12.23 12.33
C GLU A 103 -11.14 -13.23 11.73
N VAL A 104 -10.61 -14.30 11.15
CA VAL A 104 -11.41 -15.41 10.61
C VAL A 104 -11.98 -16.24 11.76
N GLN A 105 -13.28 -16.20 11.93
CA GLN A 105 -13.98 -16.97 12.94
C GLN A 105 -14.27 -18.41 12.47
N SER A 106 -14.61 -18.56 11.20
CA SER A 106 -14.86 -19.88 10.61
C SER A 106 -14.71 -19.83 9.08
N VAL A 107 -14.40 -20.99 8.51
CA VAL A 107 -14.38 -21.23 7.07
C VAL A 107 -15.31 -22.41 6.78
N SER A 108 -16.26 -22.26 5.87
CA SER A 108 -17.21 -23.28 5.47
C SER A 108 -17.40 -23.30 3.96
N GLY A 109 -16.79 -24.28 3.28
CA GLY A 109 -16.80 -24.36 1.83
C GLY A 109 -16.24 -23.10 1.18
N ASP A 110 -17.07 -22.40 0.40
CA ASP A 110 -16.69 -21.17 -0.29
C ASP A 110 -16.92 -19.89 0.54
N SER A 111 -17.38 -20.03 1.80
CA SER A 111 -17.71 -18.94 2.71
C SER A 111 -16.66 -18.75 3.78
N VAL A 112 -16.42 -17.51 4.19
CA VAL A 112 -15.60 -17.15 5.35
C VAL A 112 -16.35 -16.19 6.24
N THR A 113 -16.37 -16.46 7.54
CA THR A 113 -16.95 -15.56 8.55
C THR A 113 -15.84 -14.82 9.26
N LEU A 114 -15.91 -13.49 9.24
CA LEU A 114 -14.94 -12.55 9.77
C LEU A 114 -15.52 -11.76 10.94
N SER A 115 -14.70 -11.41 11.92
CA SER A 115 -15.08 -10.51 13.01
C SER A 115 -13.97 -9.48 13.29
N ASP A 116 -14.36 -8.24 13.58
CA ASP A 116 -13.47 -7.19 14.09
C ASP A 116 -13.57 -7.03 15.62
N GLY A 117 -14.24 -7.96 16.30
CA GLY A 117 -14.53 -7.93 17.73
C GLY A 117 -15.85 -7.21 18.09
N LYS A 118 -16.44 -6.46 17.15
CA LYS A 118 -17.74 -5.75 17.33
C LYS A 118 -18.78 -6.25 16.34
N LEU A 119 -18.38 -6.45 15.11
CA LEU A 119 -19.22 -6.87 14.00
C LEU A 119 -18.74 -8.22 13.48
N THR A 120 -19.70 -8.99 12.96
CA THR A 120 -19.44 -10.25 12.26
C THR A 120 -19.96 -10.13 10.84
N ARG A 121 -19.19 -10.63 9.86
CA ARG A 121 -19.54 -10.62 8.44
C ARG A 121 -19.24 -11.98 7.82
N THR A 122 -20.16 -12.47 7.03
CA THR A 122 -19.93 -13.67 6.22
C THR A 122 -19.76 -13.27 4.77
N LEU A 123 -18.64 -13.65 4.18
CA LEU A 123 -18.31 -13.40 2.79
C LEU A 123 -18.37 -14.70 1.98
N THR A 124 -18.82 -14.58 0.74
CA THR A 124 -18.84 -15.64 -0.28
C THR A 124 -18.12 -15.16 -1.55
N PRO A 125 -16.78 -15.01 -1.53
CA PRO A 125 -16.04 -14.37 -2.62
C PRO A 125 -16.19 -15.06 -3.98
N LYS A 126 -16.54 -16.34 -3.98
CA LYS A 126 -16.80 -17.08 -5.23
C LYS A 126 -18.12 -16.67 -5.90
N ALA A 127 -19.10 -16.27 -5.11
CA ALA A 127 -20.42 -15.86 -5.60
C ALA A 127 -20.47 -14.35 -5.94
N ASP A 128 -19.70 -13.54 -5.26
CA ASP A 128 -19.68 -12.07 -5.42
C ASP A 128 -18.25 -11.55 -5.57
N GLN A 129 -17.92 -11.05 -6.75
CA GLN A 129 -16.58 -10.51 -7.05
C GLN A 129 -16.22 -9.29 -6.21
N ALA A 130 -17.18 -8.49 -5.76
CA ALA A 130 -16.91 -7.36 -4.87
C ALA A 130 -16.35 -7.84 -3.51
N GLN A 131 -16.66 -9.06 -3.08
CA GLN A 131 -16.13 -9.67 -1.86
C GLN A 131 -14.74 -10.31 -2.05
N GLN A 132 -14.19 -10.30 -3.27
CA GLN A 132 -12.85 -10.78 -3.56
C GLN A 132 -11.75 -9.73 -3.25
N HIS A 133 -12.13 -8.51 -2.88
CA HIS A 133 -11.19 -7.49 -2.42
C HIS A 133 -10.78 -7.72 -0.96
N ILE A 134 -10.22 -8.88 -0.70
CA ILE A 134 -9.70 -9.31 0.59
C ILE A 134 -8.28 -9.84 0.44
N ASP A 135 -7.50 -9.76 1.51
CA ASP A 135 -6.13 -10.23 1.56
C ASP A 135 -5.78 -10.66 2.99
N LEU A 136 -4.72 -11.47 3.15
CA LEU A 136 -4.17 -11.77 4.46
C LEU A 136 -3.51 -10.52 5.06
N ALA A 137 -3.71 -10.29 6.36
CA ALA A 137 -3.27 -9.09 7.04
C ALA A 137 -2.00 -9.31 7.89
N TYR A 138 -1.17 -10.29 7.55
CA TYR A 138 0.10 -10.55 8.25
C TYR A 138 1.18 -9.51 7.91
N ALA A 139 1.12 -8.94 6.70
CA ALA A 139 1.96 -7.84 6.28
C ALA A 139 1.12 -6.84 5.48
N ILE A 140 1.36 -5.56 5.72
CA ILE A 140 0.70 -4.47 5.01
C ILE A 140 1.75 -3.48 4.52
N THR A 141 1.42 -2.71 3.49
CA THR A 141 2.32 -1.64 3.02
C THR A 141 2.40 -0.52 4.07
N ALA A 142 3.53 0.19 4.12
CA ALA A 142 3.69 1.35 5.01
C ALA A 142 2.56 2.38 4.80
N HIS A 143 2.15 2.60 3.54
CA HIS A 143 1.02 3.48 3.21
C HIS A 143 -0.32 2.93 3.77
N GLY A 144 -0.57 1.63 3.65
CA GLY A 144 -1.75 0.98 4.21
C GLY A 144 -1.80 1.01 5.75
N ALA A 145 -0.64 1.09 6.40
CA ALA A 145 -0.52 1.26 7.84
C ALA A 145 -0.67 2.72 8.31
N GLN A 146 -0.88 3.67 7.40
CA GLN A 146 -1.01 5.09 7.77
C GLN A 146 -2.19 5.29 8.73
N GLY A 147 -1.93 5.96 9.86
CA GLY A 147 -2.91 6.13 10.94
C GLY A 147 -2.89 5.04 12.02
N ALA A 148 -2.32 3.86 11.75
CA ALA A 148 -2.10 2.84 12.77
C ALA A 148 -0.98 3.25 13.72
N SER A 149 -1.02 2.75 14.95
CA SER A 149 0.04 2.92 15.96
C SER A 149 0.11 1.67 16.81
N GLU A 150 1.27 1.02 16.80
CA GLU A 150 1.51 -0.23 17.52
C GLU A 150 2.68 -0.08 18.50
N PRO A 151 2.70 -0.84 19.61
CA PRO A 151 3.85 -0.83 20.52
C PRO A 151 5.15 -1.23 19.79
N TYR A 152 5.07 -2.25 18.95
CA TYR A 152 6.19 -2.80 18.18
C TYR A 152 5.85 -2.82 16.71
N ALA A 153 6.81 -2.44 15.86
CA ALA A 153 6.69 -2.52 14.41
C ALA A 153 7.89 -3.28 13.82
N ILE A 154 7.63 -4.04 12.77
CA ILE A 154 8.66 -4.67 11.94
C ILE A 154 8.53 -4.09 10.54
N ALA A 155 9.59 -3.45 10.05
CA ALA A 155 9.64 -2.87 8.72
C ALA A 155 10.56 -3.70 7.82
N LEU A 156 10.07 -4.07 6.64
CA LEU A 156 10.85 -4.68 5.56
C LEU A 156 11.15 -3.62 4.53
N GLU A 157 12.38 -3.17 4.52
CA GLU A 157 12.86 -2.11 3.63
C GLU A 157 13.94 -2.69 2.70
N GLY A 158 14.14 -2.10 1.53
CA GLY A 158 15.16 -2.62 0.64
C GLY A 158 15.44 -1.74 -0.56
N VAL A 159 16.57 -2.00 -1.20
CA VAL A 159 17.05 -1.28 -2.38
C VAL A 159 17.34 -2.21 -3.56
N ALA A 160 17.26 -3.52 -3.40
CA ALA A 160 17.50 -4.45 -4.50
C ALA A 160 16.38 -4.36 -5.56
N GLY A 161 16.76 -4.37 -6.84
CA GLY A 161 15.85 -4.28 -7.97
C GLY A 161 15.11 -2.94 -8.02
N GLY A 162 13.82 -2.96 -8.37
CA GLY A 162 13.00 -1.74 -8.45
C GLY A 162 12.66 -1.07 -7.12
N ARG A 163 13.04 -1.67 -5.97
CA ARG A 163 12.74 -1.14 -4.64
C ARG A 163 13.51 0.13 -4.30
N GLU A 164 14.67 0.35 -4.90
CA GLU A 164 15.46 1.58 -4.70
C GLU A 164 14.65 2.84 -5.04
N GLN A 165 13.80 2.77 -6.07
CA GLN A 165 12.94 3.90 -6.45
C GLN A 165 11.81 4.18 -5.45
N MET A 166 11.49 3.21 -4.60
CA MET A 166 10.47 3.34 -3.55
C MET A 166 11.08 3.74 -2.21
N ALA A 167 12.39 3.55 -2.04
CA ALA A 167 13.10 3.94 -0.83
C ALA A 167 13.27 5.47 -0.81
N SER A 168 12.47 6.13 0.03
CA SER A 168 12.52 7.57 0.24
C SER A 168 12.45 7.89 1.73
N PHE A 169 12.84 9.10 2.09
CA PHE A 169 12.73 9.58 3.46
C PHE A 169 11.28 9.50 3.95
N GLU A 170 10.32 9.92 3.13
CA GLU A 170 8.90 9.93 3.45
C GLU A 170 8.38 8.51 3.67
N SER A 171 8.77 7.56 2.81
CA SER A 171 8.41 6.16 2.95
C SER A 171 8.95 5.58 4.26
N ALA A 172 10.23 5.79 4.53
CA ALA A 172 10.88 5.37 5.77
C ALA A 172 10.21 6.02 7.00
N TYR A 173 9.94 7.33 6.94
CA TYR A 173 9.25 8.03 8.03
C TYR A 173 7.86 7.44 8.31
N VAL A 174 7.06 7.20 7.27
CA VAL A 174 5.73 6.59 7.42
C VAL A 174 5.84 5.20 8.06
N ALA A 175 6.77 4.36 7.61
CA ALA A 175 6.97 3.02 8.16
C ALA A 175 7.42 3.05 9.62
N LEU A 176 8.42 3.86 9.95
CA LEU A 176 9.03 3.92 11.28
C LEU A 176 8.15 4.67 12.29
N SER A 177 7.38 5.67 11.86
CA SER A 177 6.50 6.44 12.76
C SER A 177 5.28 5.66 13.25
N ARG A 178 5.09 4.41 12.83
CA ARG A 178 4.00 3.54 13.32
C ARG A 178 4.29 2.95 14.70
N MET A 179 5.53 2.91 15.14
CA MET A 179 5.92 2.37 16.43
C MET A 179 5.69 3.37 17.57
N LYS A 180 5.31 2.87 18.75
CA LYS A 180 5.26 3.63 20.01
C LYS A 180 6.48 3.37 20.89
N GLN A 181 7.03 2.16 20.85
CA GLN A 181 8.12 1.73 21.71
C GLN A 181 9.34 1.28 20.90
N HIS A 182 9.16 0.38 19.93
CA HIS A 182 10.29 -0.21 19.23
C HIS A 182 9.94 -0.52 17.78
N VAL A 183 10.89 -0.29 16.89
CA VAL A 183 10.84 -0.75 15.49
C VAL A 183 12.08 -1.57 15.16
N GLN A 184 11.86 -2.68 14.48
CA GLN A 184 12.94 -3.48 13.90
C GLN A 184 12.89 -3.39 12.39
N VAL A 185 13.98 -2.96 11.78
CA VAL A 185 14.10 -2.82 10.32
C VAL A 185 14.92 -3.97 9.77
N TYR A 186 14.38 -4.68 8.80
CA TYR A 186 15.09 -5.66 7.99
C TYR A 186 15.33 -5.06 6.61
N THR A 187 16.55 -5.15 6.12
CA THR A 187 16.93 -4.61 4.81
C THR A 187 17.96 -5.51 4.13
N ASP A 188 17.92 -5.55 2.80
CA ASP A 188 18.90 -6.25 1.97
C ASP A 188 20.26 -5.51 1.92
N SER A 189 20.27 -4.20 2.18
CA SER A 189 21.50 -3.40 2.29
C SER A 189 21.27 -2.20 3.20
N ARG A 190 21.85 -2.23 4.39
CA ARG A 190 21.77 -1.10 5.33
C ARG A 190 22.34 0.19 4.75
N GLU A 191 23.54 0.11 4.17
CA GLU A 191 24.21 1.28 3.59
C GLU A 191 23.46 1.80 2.37
N GLY A 192 23.01 0.90 1.48
CA GLY A 192 22.21 1.25 0.30
C GLY A 192 20.91 1.91 0.68
N TRP A 193 20.19 1.36 1.67
CA TRP A 193 18.94 1.93 2.15
C TRP A 193 19.13 3.31 2.79
N ILE A 194 20.14 3.48 3.67
CA ILE A 194 20.45 4.77 4.27
C ILE A 194 20.82 5.81 3.18
N LYS A 195 21.58 5.40 2.15
CA LYS A 195 21.90 6.27 1.02
C LYS A 195 20.63 6.67 0.26
N ALA A 196 19.75 5.72 -0.06
CA ALA A 196 18.51 5.97 -0.80
C ALA A 196 17.59 6.95 -0.06
N ILE A 197 17.38 6.76 1.25
CA ILE A 197 16.50 7.66 2.03
C ILE A 197 17.10 9.07 2.22
N LYS A 198 18.43 9.21 2.19
CA LYS A 198 19.07 10.53 2.22
C LYS A 198 18.93 11.30 0.90
N HIS A 199 18.78 10.60 -0.20
CA HIS A 199 18.63 11.17 -1.55
C HIS A 199 17.18 11.18 -2.02
N SER A 200 16.22 11.31 -1.12
CA SER A 200 14.82 11.44 -1.49
C SER A 200 14.65 12.56 -2.51
N PRO A 201 14.05 12.28 -3.69
CA PRO A 201 13.85 13.31 -4.70
C PRO A 201 12.91 14.37 -4.14
N GLU A 202 13.35 15.62 -4.17
CA GLU A 202 12.49 16.76 -3.87
C GLU A 202 11.27 16.71 -4.80
N LYS A 203 10.09 16.53 -4.23
CA LYS A 203 8.86 16.74 -4.99
C LYS A 203 8.70 18.23 -5.17
N ALA A 204 9.07 18.74 -6.34
CA ALA A 204 8.80 20.13 -6.70
C ALA A 204 7.29 20.37 -6.61
N THR A 205 6.89 21.34 -5.84
CA THR A 205 5.53 21.87 -5.82
C THR A 205 5.38 22.92 -6.91
N ALA A 206 4.15 23.27 -7.30
CA ALA A 206 3.92 24.36 -8.25
C ALA A 206 4.52 25.69 -7.78
N HIS A 207 4.72 25.86 -6.47
CA HIS A 207 5.35 27.03 -5.86
C HIS A 207 6.88 27.06 -6.11
N ASP A 208 7.52 25.88 -6.13
CA ASP A 208 8.97 25.77 -6.36
C ASP A 208 9.36 26.11 -7.81
N ILE A 209 8.38 26.09 -8.74
CA ILE A 209 8.58 26.47 -10.14
C ILE A 209 8.59 28.00 -10.30
N LEU A 210 7.95 28.73 -9.40
CA LEU A 210 7.80 30.19 -9.45
C LEU A 210 8.87 30.92 -8.64
N GLU A 211 9.54 30.27 -7.71
CA GLU A 211 10.67 30.84 -6.95
C GLU A 211 12.01 30.35 -7.51
N PRO A 212 13.02 31.24 -7.69
CA PRO A 212 14.37 30.80 -8.01
C PRO A 212 14.86 29.88 -6.88
N ARG A 213 15.41 28.73 -7.28
CA ARG A 213 15.97 27.70 -6.40
C ARG A 213 16.94 28.34 -5.40
N ASN A 214 16.45 28.67 -4.24
CA ASN A 214 17.29 29.01 -3.10
C ASN A 214 17.57 27.73 -2.32
N ASP A 215 18.84 27.51 -1.95
CA ASP A 215 19.40 26.35 -1.25
C ASP A 215 18.76 26.05 0.14
N ARG A 216 17.47 26.26 0.31
CA ARG A 216 16.75 26.00 1.56
C ARG A 216 16.59 24.51 1.86
N ALA A 217 16.51 23.66 0.85
CA ALA A 217 16.34 22.21 1.04
C ALA A 217 17.61 21.57 1.63
N VAL A 218 18.79 22.03 1.25
CA VAL A 218 20.07 21.58 1.84
C VAL A 218 20.11 21.94 3.32
N LYS A 219 19.61 23.12 3.70
CA LYS A 219 19.55 23.55 5.11
C LYS A 219 18.52 22.76 5.94
N SER A 220 17.43 22.26 5.33
CA SER A 220 16.45 21.44 6.02
C SER A 220 16.98 20.03 6.29
N ALA A 221 17.70 19.44 5.35
CA ALA A 221 18.38 18.15 5.54
C ALA A 221 19.48 18.26 6.60
N ASP A 222 20.28 19.33 6.59
CA ASP A 222 21.30 19.60 7.59
C ASP A 222 20.69 19.86 8.98
N LEU A 223 19.52 20.48 9.07
CA LEU A 223 18.80 20.67 10.32
C LEU A 223 18.26 19.36 10.91
N LEU A 224 17.81 18.44 10.05
CA LEU A 224 17.25 17.15 10.48
C LEU A 224 18.34 16.10 10.74
N PHE A 225 19.46 16.13 9.99
CA PHE A 225 20.51 15.10 10.06
C PHE A 225 21.87 15.59 10.52
N GLY A 226 22.21 16.89 10.36
CA GLY A 226 23.50 17.44 10.72
C GLY A 226 23.59 18.06 12.09
N ARG A 227 22.46 18.35 12.74
CA ARG A 227 22.38 18.98 14.07
C ARG A 227 21.43 18.28 15.03
N ALA A 228 21.14 16.99 14.85
CA ALA A 228 20.58 16.21 15.96
C ALA A 228 21.65 16.17 17.06
N ARG A 229 21.62 17.14 17.96
CA ARG A 229 22.42 17.04 19.19
C ARG A 229 21.97 15.76 19.90
N PRO A 230 22.92 15.01 20.48
CA PRO A 230 22.59 13.90 21.35
C PRO A 230 21.50 14.35 22.35
N LEU A 231 20.57 13.46 22.65
CA LEU A 231 19.44 13.76 23.58
C LEU A 231 19.89 14.33 24.93
N ASP A 232 21.11 13.97 25.36
CA ASP A 232 21.77 14.46 26.57
C ASP A 232 22.21 15.93 26.52
N GLU A 233 22.41 16.50 25.32
CA GLU A 233 22.80 17.90 25.16
C GLU A 233 21.61 18.86 25.06
N THR A 234 20.39 18.37 24.86
CA THR A 234 19.17 19.20 24.89
C THR A 234 18.64 19.36 26.31
N ALA A 235 18.05 20.52 26.62
CA ALA A 235 17.42 20.73 27.95
C ALA A 235 16.33 19.68 28.21
N ALA A 236 15.57 19.29 27.18
CA ALA A 236 14.55 18.24 27.26
C ALA A 236 15.16 16.85 27.46
N GLY A 237 16.28 16.53 26.78
CA GLY A 237 17.01 15.27 26.93
C GLY A 237 17.61 15.13 28.33
N ARG A 238 18.17 16.20 28.89
CA ARG A 238 18.68 16.22 30.26
C ARG A 238 17.56 16.00 31.27
N ALA A 239 16.41 16.62 31.11
CA ALA A 239 15.26 16.44 31.96
C ALA A 239 14.72 15.00 31.91
N ALA A 240 14.66 14.38 30.71
CA ALA A 240 14.23 13.00 30.55
C ALA A 240 15.20 11.99 31.17
N LEU A 241 16.51 12.20 31.04
CA LEU A 241 17.54 11.38 31.66
C LEU A 241 17.54 11.48 33.19
N GLN A 242 17.28 12.66 33.74
CA GLN A 242 17.12 12.84 35.18
C GLN A 242 15.88 12.13 35.74
N GLN A 243 14.77 12.17 35.01
CA GLN A 243 13.54 11.46 35.39
C GLN A 243 13.65 9.93 35.28
N SER A 244 14.47 9.44 34.36
CA SER A 244 14.67 7.99 34.13
C SER A 244 15.70 7.35 35.08
N GLY A 245 16.38 8.12 35.93
CA GLY A 245 17.39 7.59 36.83
C GLY A 245 18.69 7.11 36.17
N LEU A 246 18.86 7.32 34.89
CA LEU A 246 20.03 6.89 34.11
C LEU A 246 21.24 7.85 34.24
N ALA A 247 21.08 8.95 34.96
CA ALA A 247 22.14 9.95 35.16
C ALA A 247 23.04 9.67 36.37
N GLN A 248 22.83 8.58 37.11
CA GLN A 248 23.66 8.26 38.28
C GLN A 248 24.53 7.02 38.06
N GLY A 249 25.42 7.11 37.10
CA GLY A 249 26.28 5.98 36.80
C GLY A 249 27.57 6.30 36.09
N ASN A 250 28.22 7.44 36.41
CA ASN A 250 29.62 7.64 36.10
C ASN A 250 30.23 8.70 37.04
N SER A 251 30.85 8.25 38.05
CA SER A 251 31.90 8.95 38.81
C SER A 251 32.84 7.93 39.40
N PRO A 252 34.12 8.33 39.54
CA PRO A 252 35.33 7.75 38.98
C PRO A 252 35.77 6.46 39.63
#